data_6c7e499c8af7c191a30d90c3d53b25ea
#
_entry.id   6c7e499c8af7c191a30d90c3d53b25ea
#
_cell.length_a   1.000
_cell.length_b   1.000
_cell.length_c   1.000
_cell.angle_alpha   90.00
_cell.angle_beta   90.00
_cell.angle_gamma   90.00
#
_symmetry.space_group_name_H-M   'P 1'
#
loop_
_entity.id
_entity.type
_entity.pdbx_description
1 polymer ?
#
loop_
_entity_poly.entity_id
_entity_poly.type
_entity_poly.pdbx_seq_one_letter_code
_entity_poly.pdbx_strand_id
1 'polypeptide(L)'
;SLIGYFAWKMENTSLHLLHLYLKPEYRGKAIGRDIVASCERLARGEGRGRVWCGVNAKALPVQQFLKARGYRSLGPAESEGGIERNELIFERML
;
A
#
# COMPACT_ATOMS: atom_id res chain seq x y z
N SER A 1 9.31 -12.94 -17.99
CA SER A 1 8.09 -13.23 -17.27
C SER A 1 7.82 -12.19 -16.18
N LEU A 2 6.56 -12.00 -15.86
CA LEU A 2 6.14 -11.01 -14.91
C LEU A 2 6.45 -11.46 -13.48
N ILE A 3 7.23 -10.66 -12.76
CA ILE A 3 7.51 -10.92 -11.34
C ILE A 3 6.30 -10.54 -10.48
N GLY A 4 5.67 -9.47 -10.84
CA GLY A 4 4.51 -8.94 -10.16
C GLY A 4 4.11 -7.63 -10.80
N TYR A 5 3.22 -6.90 -10.17
CA TYR A 5 2.82 -5.58 -10.66
C TYR A 5 2.32 -4.73 -9.50
N PHE A 6 2.33 -3.43 -9.73
CA PHE A 6 1.68 -2.51 -8.80
C PHE A 6 1.11 -1.35 -9.60
N ALA A 7 0.12 -0.70 -9.01
CA ALA A 7 -0.50 0.48 -9.56
C ALA A 7 -0.72 1.50 -8.47
N TRP A 8 -0.62 2.77 -8.82
CA TRP A 8 -0.79 3.84 -7.85
C TRP A 8 -1.49 5.02 -8.52
N LYS A 9 -2.01 5.90 -7.70
CA LYS A 9 -2.69 7.10 -8.15
C LYS A 9 -2.25 8.25 -7.27
N MET A 10 -1.89 9.37 -7.88
CA MET A 10 -1.56 10.57 -7.14
C MET A 10 -2.84 11.34 -6.83
N GLU A 11 -3.05 11.65 -5.58
CA GLU A 11 -4.17 12.43 -5.10
C GLU A 11 -3.66 13.79 -4.60
N ASN A 12 -4.58 14.65 -4.15
CA ASN A 12 -4.21 16.02 -3.81
C ASN A 12 -3.13 16.10 -2.72
N THR A 13 -3.27 15.31 -1.66
CA THR A 13 -2.32 15.34 -0.53
C THR A 13 -1.63 14.01 -0.29
N SER A 14 -1.92 12.99 -1.11
CA SER A 14 -1.43 11.66 -0.85
C SER A 14 -1.20 10.87 -2.12
N LEU A 15 -0.45 9.80 -1.99
CA LEU A 15 -0.32 8.77 -3.01
C LEU A 15 -1.13 7.56 -2.56
N HIS A 16 -2.04 7.12 -3.39
CA HIS A 16 -2.85 5.93 -3.14
C HIS A 16 -2.25 4.75 -3.89
N LEU A 17 -1.73 3.79 -3.16
CA LEU A 17 -1.24 2.55 -3.74
C LEU A 17 -2.43 1.63 -3.97
N LEU A 18 -2.86 1.51 -5.22
CA LEU A 18 -4.07 0.81 -5.58
C LEU A 18 -3.92 -0.70 -5.52
N HIS A 19 -2.83 -1.20 -6.07
CA HIS A 19 -2.56 -2.63 -6.14
C HIS A 19 -1.08 -2.89 -5.95
N LEU A 20 -0.78 -3.97 -5.25
CA LEU A 20 0.56 -4.50 -5.16
C LEU A 20 0.44 -6.01 -5.18
N TYR A 21 1.00 -6.63 -6.20
CA TYR A 21 0.99 -8.07 -6.35
C TYR A 21 2.38 -8.56 -6.70
N LEU A 22 2.84 -9.60 -6.02
CA LEU A 22 4.07 -10.30 -6.34
C LEU A 22 3.75 -11.79 -6.49
N LYS A 23 4.37 -12.42 -7.47
CA LYS A 23 4.27 -13.88 -7.59
C LYS A 23 4.85 -14.51 -6.31
N PRO A 24 4.28 -15.63 -5.85
CA PRO A 24 4.71 -16.24 -4.58
C PRO A 24 6.21 -16.48 -4.47
N GLU A 25 6.87 -16.87 -5.56
CA GLU A 25 8.30 -17.15 -5.54
C GLU A 25 9.17 -15.90 -5.32
N TYR A 26 8.59 -14.73 -5.44
CA TYR A 26 9.32 -13.47 -5.22
C TYR A 26 8.95 -12.78 -3.91
N ARG A 27 8.03 -13.35 -3.16
CA ARG A 27 7.66 -12.80 -1.86
C ARG A 27 8.76 -13.09 -0.85
N GLY A 28 8.94 -12.17 0.09
CA GLY A 28 9.97 -12.31 1.11
C GLY A 28 11.37 -11.94 0.67
N LYS A 29 11.53 -11.42 -0.55
CA LYS A 29 12.84 -11.04 -1.09
C LYS A 29 13.06 -9.54 -1.14
N ALA A 30 12.39 -8.80 -0.28
CA ALA A 30 12.50 -7.35 -0.17
C ALA A 30 11.98 -6.57 -1.39
N ILE A 31 11.42 -7.24 -2.39
CA ILE A 31 10.90 -6.56 -3.59
C ILE A 31 9.72 -5.67 -3.22
N GLY A 32 8.80 -6.18 -2.41
CA GLY A 32 7.66 -5.39 -1.96
C GLY A 32 8.10 -4.16 -1.16
N ARG A 33 9.12 -4.32 -0.32
CA ARG A 33 9.70 -3.22 0.43
C ARG A 33 10.25 -2.14 -0.50
N ASP A 34 10.94 -2.56 -1.56
CA ASP A 34 11.53 -1.63 -2.51
C ASP A 34 10.46 -0.87 -3.30
N ILE A 35 9.37 -1.56 -3.65
CA ILE A 35 8.25 -0.92 -4.35
C ILE A 35 7.59 0.12 -3.44
N VAL A 36 7.30 -0.23 -2.21
CA VAL A 36 6.68 0.70 -1.26
C VAL A 36 7.61 1.89 -0.99
N ALA A 37 8.91 1.64 -0.84
CA ALA A 37 9.88 2.71 -0.67
C ALA A 37 9.92 3.64 -1.87
N SER A 38 9.79 3.09 -3.08
CA SER A 38 9.73 3.89 -4.30
C SER A 38 8.48 4.77 -4.33
N CYS A 39 7.35 4.23 -3.90
CA CYS A 39 6.12 5.02 -3.79
C CYS A 39 6.27 6.16 -2.79
N GLU A 40 6.93 5.91 -1.68
CA GLU A 40 7.19 6.94 -0.67
C GLU A 40 8.08 8.05 -1.21
N ARG A 41 9.13 7.68 -1.93
CA ARG A 41 10.01 8.66 -2.57
C ARG A 41 9.27 9.49 -3.61
N LEU A 42 8.43 8.84 -4.41
CA LEU A 42 7.64 9.53 -5.41
C LEU A 42 6.68 10.51 -4.75
N ALA A 43 6.01 10.10 -3.70
CA ALA A 43 5.08 10.97 -2.98
C ALA A 43 5.82 12.20 -2.42
N ARG A 44 6.99 11.99 -1.79
CA ARG A 44 7.78 13.11 -1.29
C ARG A 44 8.21 14.05 -2.39
N GLY A 45 8.65 13.50 -3.51
CA GLY A 45 9.10 14.31 -4.64
C GLY A 45 7.99 15.16 -5.24
N GLU A 46 6.74 14.70 -5.13
CA GLU A 46 5.57 15.43 -5.61
C GLU A 46 4.91 16.28 -4.50
N GLY A 47 5.54 16.40 -3.34
CA GLY A 47 5.02 17.20 -2.26
C GLY A 47 3.81 16.60 -1.57
N ARG A 48 3.62 15.29 -1.67
CA ARG A 48 2.52 14.59 -0.99
C ARG A 48 2.99 14.12 0.37
N GLY A 49 2.18 14.31 1.39
CA GLY A 49 2.57 14.01 2.75
C GLY A 49 2.06 12.67 3.27
N ARG A 50 1.50 11.83 2.41
CA ARG A 50 0.84 10.61 2.85
C ARG A 50 0.85 9.55 1.77
N VAL A 51 1.08 8.30 2.18
CA VAL A 51 0.85 7.13 1.32
C VAL A 51 -0.19 6.26 2.01
N TRP A 52 -1.16 5.77 1.27
CA TRP A 52 -2.18 4.91 1.84
C TRP A 52 -2.61 3.82 0.86
N CYS A 53 -3.17 2.74 1.41
CA CYS A 53 -3.67 1.63 0.60
C CYS A 53 -4.77 0.89 1.37
N GLY A 54 -5.60 0.17 0.61
CA GLY A 54 -6.56 -0.76 1.17
C GLY A 54 -5.96 -2.16 1.15
N VAL A 55 -6.13 -2.90 2.24
CA VAL A 55 -5.59 -4.24 2.40
C VAL A 55 -6.69 -5.16 2.86
N ASN A 56 -6.80 -6.34 2.23
CA ASN A 56 -7.80 -7.32 2.64
C ASN A 56 -7.62 -7.65 4.13
N ALA A 57 -8.73 -7.68 4.86
CA ALA A 57 -8.70 -7.91 6.30
C ALA A 57 -8.15 -9.28 6.68
N LYS A 58 -8.10 -10.22 5.74
CA LYS A 58 -7.55 -11.56 5.96
C LYS A 58 -6.08 -11.68 5.53
N ALA A 59 -5.53 -10.65 4.91
CA ALA A 59 -4.15 -10.66 4.41
C ALA A 59 -3.17 -10.28 5.52
N LEU A 60 -3.05 -11.11 6.54
CA LEU A 60 -2.23 -10.81 7.70
C LEU A 60 -0.76 -10.56 7.38
N PRO A 61 -0.11 -11.33 6.49
CA PRO A 61 1.29 -11.04 6.16
C PRO A 61 1.50 -9.66 5.57
N VAL A 62 0.58 -9.19 4.72
CA VAL A 62 0.67 -7.85 4.14
C VAL A 62 0.49 -6.79 5.22
N GLN A 63 -0.44 -7.00 6.13
CA GLN A 63 -0.68 -6.08 7.24
C GLN A 63 0.55 -5.96 8.11
N GLN A 64 1.18 -7.10 8.45
CA GLN A 64 2.39 -7.10 9.27
C GLN A 64 3.55 -6.41 8.56
N PHE A 65 3.68 -6.63 7.26
CA PHE A 65 4.70 -5.97 6.45
C PHE A 65 4.52 -4.44 6.50
N LEU A 66 3.30 -3.97 6.30
CA LEU A 66 3.03 -2.53 6.31
C LEU A 66 3.26 -1.92 7.70
N LYS A 67 2.83 -2.62 8.75
CA LYS A 67 3.09 -2.14 10.12
C LYS A 67 4.58 -2.03 10.40
N ALA A 68 5.37 -3.00 9.95
CA ALA A 68 6.82 -2.95 10.12
C ALA A 68 7.45 -1.77 9.37
N ARG A 69 6.81 -1.29 8.33
CA ARG A 69 7.27 -0.12 7.59
C ARG A 69 6.74 1.21 8.16
N GLY A 70 6.01 1.17 9.25
CA GLY A 70 5.51 2.38 9.88
C GLY A 70 4.10 2.78 9.44
N TYR A 71 3.40 1.91 8.74
CA TYR A 71 2.01 2.14 8.40
C TYR A 71 1.12 1.80 9.58
N ARG A 72 0.03 2.53 9.72
CA ARG A 72 -0.97 2.25 10.76
C ARG A 72 -2.31 1.93 10.12
N SER A 73 -3.07 1.09 10.77
CA SER A 73 -4.42 0.76 10.35
C SER A 73 -5.40 1.83 10.83
N LEU A 74 -6.23 2.30 9.92
CA LEU A 74 -7.30 3.22 10.23
C LEU A 74 -8.65 2.50 10.40
N GLY A 75 -8.63 1.17 10.29
CA GLY A 75 -9.85 0.39 10.39
C GLY A 75 -10.50 0.12 9.04
N PRO A 76 -11.74 -0.34 9.03
CA PRO A 76 -12.41 -0.74 7.81
C PRO A 76 -12.57 0.40 6.81
N ALA A 77 -12.44 0.05 5.53
CA ALA A 77 -12.66 0.97 4.42
C ALA A 77 -14.16 1.05 4.16
N GLU A 78 -14.87 1.78 5.01
CA GLU A 78 -16.31 1.90 4.87
C GLU A 78 -16.66 2.98 3.87
N SER A 79 -17.36 2.75 2.90
CA SER A 79 -18.06 3.75 2.10
C SER A 79 -17.25 4.58 1.12
N GLU A 80 -15.97 4.40 1.00
CA GLU A 80 -15.23 5.21 0.04
C GLU A 80 -15.27 4.58 -1.34
N GLY A 81 -16.24 5.03 -2.16
CA GLY A 81 -16.18 4.81 -3.59
C GLY A 81 -16.12 3.36 -4.05
N GLY A 82 -16.81 2.45 -3.43
CA GLY A 82 -16.85 1.08 -3.90
C GLY A 82 -15.70 0.19 -3.42
N ILE A 83 -15.00 0.61 -2.40
CA ILE A 83 -14.00 -0.24 -1.77
C ILE A 83 -14.70 -1.42 -1.10
N GLU A 84 -14.13 -2.60 -1.26
CA GLU A 84 -14.72 -3.82 -0.73
C GLU A 84 -14.83 -3.78 0.78
N ARG A 85 -15.90 -4.40 1.29
CA ARG A 85 -16.22 -4.39 2.72
C ARG A 85 -15.16 -5.02 3.60
N ASN A 86 -14.30 -5.88 3.04
CA ASN A 86 -13.32 -6.63 3.80
C ASN A 86 -11.93 -6.02 3.73
N GLU A 87 -11.84 -4.73 3.42
CA GLU A 87 -10.56 -4.05 3.39
C GLU A 87 -10.35 -3.17 4.61
N LEU A 88 -9.09 -3.12 5.03
CA LEU A 88 -8.62 -2.18 6.04
C LEU A 88 -7.77 -1.12 5.36
N ILE A 89 -7.90 0.11 5.79
CA ILE A 89 -7.06 1.19 5.28
C ILE A 89 -5.79 1.28 6.12
N PHE A 90 -4.65 1.31 5.44
CA PHE A 90 -3.36 1.54 6.07
C PHE A 90 -2.75 2.81 5.52
N GLU A 91 -2.14 3.60 6.36
CA GLU A 91 -1.49 4.84 5.94
C GLU A 91 -0.16 5.05 6.65
N ARG A 92 0.71 5.79 5.98
CA ARG A 92 1.93 6.32 6.57
C ARG A 92 2.02 7.81 6.26
N MET A 93 2.17 8.62 7.27
CA MET A 93 2.46 10.04 7.10
C MET A 93 3.97 10.20 6.85
N LEU A 94 4.31 10.96 5.85
CA LEU A 94 5.71 11.12 5.42
C LEU A 94 6.38 12.33 6.07
#